data_6e21552931570efc39188209cc907e24
#
_entry.id   6e21552931570efc39188209cc907e24
#
_cell.length_a   1.000
_cell.length_b   1.000
_cell.length_c   1.000
_cell.angle_alpha   90.00
_cell.angle_beta   90.00
_cell.angle_gamma   90.00
#
_symmetry.space_group_name_H-M   'P 1'
#
loop_
_entity.id
_entity.type
_entity.pdbx_description
1 polymer ?
#
loop_
_entity_poly.entity_id
_entity_poly.type
_entity_poly.pdbx_seq_one_letter_code
_entity_poly.pdbx_strand_id
1 'polypeptide(L)'
;MKPSQLKGMLGKTIPAGLPVLVTGAPGIGKSDCVAQAAVDAGADIIISHPAVADPTDAKGLPWIGPDKKSATFLPFGEMARAMNASKLTVWFLDDLGQAPPAVQASFMQLLLARRCNGHALPDCVTFVAATNRRTDRAGVSGILEPVKSRFAAIVELQADVD
;
A
#
# COMPACT_ATOMS: atom_id res chain seq x y z
N MET A 1 -5.09 -2.24 19.27
CA MET A 1 -3.61 -2.08 19.43
C MET A 1 -3.32 -0.60 19.65
N LYS A 2 -2.48 -0.25 20.65
CA LYS A 2 -2.06 1.16 20.88
C LYS A 2 -1.03 1.62 19.84
N PRO A 3 -0.89 2.94 19.59
CA PRO A 3 0.07 3.50 18.62
C PRO A 3 1.52 3.02 18.82
N SER A 4 1.97 2.94 20.07
CA SER A 4 3.33 2.46 20.40
C SER A 4 3.55 0.99 20.02
N GLN A 5 2.56 0.15 20.22
CA GLN A 5 2.60 -1.27 19.83
C GLN A 5 2.59 -1.42 18.32
N LEU A 6 1.77 -0.61 17.60
CA LEU A 6 1.75 -0.59 16.14
C LEU A 6 3.12 -0.21 15.58
N LYS A 7 3.72 0.87 16.06
CA LYS A 7 5.07 1.28 15.64
C LYS A 7 6.12 0.20 15.90
N GLY A 8 6.09 -0.43 17.07
CA GLY A 8 6.99 -1.54 17.40
C GLY A 8 6.81 -2.76 16.49
N MET A 9 5.58 -3.06 16.08
CA MET A 9 5.28 -4.12 15.12
C MET A 9 5.77 -3.75 13.72
N LEU A 10 5.44 -2.55 13.23
CA LEU A 10 5.86 -2.07 11.92
C LEU A 10 7.38 -2.00 11.81
N GLY A 11 8.08 -1.61 12.88
CA GLY A 11 9.56 -1.62 12.94
C GLY A 11 10.18 -2.99 12.70
N LYS A 12 9.43 -4.07 12.90
CA LYS A 12 9.86 -5.45 12.60
C LYS A 12 9.38 -5.94 11.24
N THR A 13 8.16 -5.61 10.87
CA THR A 13 7.55 -6.11 9.63
C THR A 13 8.05 -5.39 8.40
N ILE A 14 8.34 -4.09 8.47
CA ILE A 14 8.91 -3.30 7.36
C ILE A 14 10.25 -3.88 6.89
N PRO A 15 11.27 -4.07 7.74
CA PRO A 15 12.54 -4.66 7.29
C PRO A 15 12.41 -6.11 6.84
N ALA A 16 11.40 -6.83 7.36
CA ALA A 16 11.13 -8.22 6.97
C ALA A 16 10.36 -8.35 5.65
N GLY A 17 9.96 -7.23 5.01
CA GLY A 17 9.20 -7.24 3.76
C GLY A 17 7.77 -7.76 3.90
N LEU A 18 7.21 -7.77 5.12
CA LEU A 18 5.88 -8.32 5.39
C LEU A 18 4.80 -7.23 5.25
N PRO A 19 3.84 -7.39 4.33
CA PRO A 19 2.78 -6.40 4.15
C PRO A 19 1.80 -6.41 5.33
N VAL A 20 1.46 -5.22 5.83
CA VAL A 20 0.55 -5.03 6.97
C VAL A 20 -0.61 -4.12 6.59
N LEU A 21 -1.83 -4.51 6.98
CA LEU A 21 -3.03 -3.68 6.89
C LEU A 21 -3.40 -3.14 8.27
N VAL A 22 -3.47 -1.82 8.38
CA VAL A 22 -3.88 -1.11 9.60
C VAL A 22 -5.33 -0.65 9.43
N THR A 23 -6.21 -1.09 10.31
CA THR A 23 -7.60 -0.62 10.38
C THR A 23 -7.79 0.28 11.58
N GLY A 24 -8.78 1.17 11.56
CA GLY A 24 -9.08 2.02 12.72
C GLY A 24 -9.98 3.19 12.36
N ALA A 25 -10.47 3.90 13.38
CA ALA A 25 -11.34 5.05 13.18
C ALA A 25 -10.68 6.15 12.33
N PRO A 26 -11.46 6.98 11.60
CA PRO A 26 -10.93 8.15 10.94
C PRO A 26 -10.23 9.09 11.95
N GLY A 27 -9.12 9.72 11.53
CA GLY A 27 -8.39 10.69 12.35
C GLY A 27 -7.63 10.14 13.56
N ILE A 28 -7.54 8.80 13.73
CA ILE A 28 -6.85 8.17 14.86
C ILE A 28 -5.30 8.16 14.74
N GLY A 29 -4.74 8.74 13.67
CA GLY A 29 -3.29 8.81 13.46
C GLY A 29 -2.68 7.58 12.78
N LYS A 30 -3.46 6.83 11.97
CA LYS A 30 -2.92 5.66 11.22
C LYS A 30 -1.73 6.04 10.34
N SER A 31 -1.91 7.07 9.52
CA SER A 31 -0.90 7.53 8.54
C SER A 31 0.35 8.05 9.25
N ASP A 32 0.19 8.78 10.35
CA ASP A 32 1.31 9.29 11.16
C ASP A 32 2.11 8.14 11.79
N CYS A 33 1.43 7.12 12.30
CA CYS A 33 2.09 5.92 12.86
C CYS A 33 2.91 5.19 11.81
N VAL A 34 2.40 5.06 10.57
CA VAL A 34 3.12 4.42 9.47
C VAL A 34 4.32 5.27 9.03
N ALA A 35 4.13 6.58 8.87
CA ALA A 35 5.22 7.48 8.49
C ALA A 35 6.35 7.46 9.52
N GLN A 36 6.01 7.53 10.82
CA GLN A 36 7.02 7.46 11.89
C GLN A 36 7.74 6.11 11.90
N ALA A 37 6.99 4.99 11.73
CA ALA A 37 7.60 3.67 11.71
C ALA A 37 8.54 3.48 10.51
N ALA A 38 8.24 4.08 9.34
CA ALA A 38 9.13 4.08 8.19
C ALA A 38 10.43 4.85 8.48
N VAL A 39 10.33 6.04 9.11
CA VAL A 39 11.50 6.82 9.53
C VAL A 39 12.34 6.03 10.54
N ASP A 40 11.73 5.45 11.56
CA ASP A 40 12.41 4.69 12.60
C ASP A 40 13.11 3.43 12.02
N ALA A 41 12.58 2.85 10.94
CA ALA A 41 13.19 1.75 10.20
C ALA A 41 14.26 2.19 9.19
N GLY A 42 14.52 3.49 9.03
CA GLY A 42 15.43 4.03 8.00
C GLY A 42 14.93 3.81 6.58
N ALA A 43 13.63 3.66 6.38
CA ALA A 43 13.00 3.43 5.10
C ALA A 43 12.55 4.73 4.43
N ASP A 44 12.64 4.79 3.10
CA ASP A 44 11.88 5.77 2.33
C ASP A 44 10.39 5.43 2.34
N ILE A 45 9.56 6.43 2.14
CA ILE A 45 8.11 6.23 2.04
C ILE A 45 7.58 6.78 0.72
N ILE A 46 6.74 5.97 0.07
CA ILE A 46 5.92 6.36 -1.08
C ILE A 46 4.47 6.27 -0.62
N ILE A 47 3.74 7.36 -0.71
CA ILE A 47 2.34 7.41 -0.27
C ILE A 47 1.46 7.47 -1.52
N SER A 48 0.53 6.54 -1.62
CA SER A 48 -0.55 6.54 -2.61
C SER A 48 -1.90 6.62 -1.91
N HIS A 49 -2.83 7.30 -2.56
CA HIS A 49 -4.21 7.43 -2.09
C HIS A 49 -5.17 6.69 -3.04
N PRO A 50 -5.34 5.38 -2.88
CA PRO A 50 -6.17 4.58 -3.78
C PRO A 50 -7.63 5.05 -3.91
N ALA A 51 -8.14 5.75 -2.90
CA ALA A 51 -9.50 6.32 -2.93
C ALA A 51 -9.74 7.31 -4.09
N VAL A 52 -8.68 7.99 -4.55
CA VAL A 52 -8.73 8.97 -5.65
C VAL A 52 -7.88 8.55 -6.85
N ALA A 53 -7.33 7.34 -6.83
CA ALA A 53 -6.47 6.80 -7.87
C ALA A 53 -7.27 6.15 -9.02
N ASP A 54 -6.60 5.99 -10.15
CA ASP A 54 -7.05 5.20 -11.30
C ASP A 54 -6.33 3.83 -11.31
N PRO A 55 -6.92 2.77 -11.86
CA PRO A 55 -6.23 1.48 -12.00
C PRO A 55 -4.90 1.54 -12.73
N THR A 56 -4.66 2.53 -13.59
CA THR A 56 -3.39 2.74 -14.28
C THR A 56 -2.25 3.13 -13.34
N ASP A 57 -2.54 3.74 -12.19
CA ASP A 57 -1.54 4.09 -11.18
C ASP A 57 -0.80 2.85 -10.65
N ALA A 58 -1.48 1.69 -10.63
CA ALA A 58 -0.91 0.41 -10.22
C ALA A 58 -0.50 -0.50 -11.39
N LYS A 59 -0.88 -0.19 -12.63
CA LYS A 59 -0.64 -1.03 -13.81
C LYS A 59 0.35 -0.42 -14.80
N GLY A 60 0.55 0.88 -14.75
CA GLY A 60 1.28 1.63 -15.76
C GLY A 60 0.39 2.07 -16.92
N LEU A 61 0.93 2.93 -17.77
CA LEU A 61 0.27 3.40 -18.99
C LEU A 61 0.63 2.51 -20.18
N PRO A 62 -0.34 2.12 -21.01
CA PRO A 62 -0.05 1.40 -22.24
C PRO A 62 0.69 2.33 -23.22
N TRP A 63 1.76 1.83 -23.81
CA TRP A 63 2.58 2.54 -24.77
C TRP A 63 2.86 1.69 -25.99
N ILE A 64 2.91 2.30 -27.16
CA ILE A 64 3.22 1.60 -28.42
C ILE A 64 4.69 1.22 -28.42
N GLY A 65 4.98 -0.05 -28.66
CA GLY A 65 6.34 -0.55 -28.80
C GLY A 65 7.09 0.03 -29.99
N PRO A 66 8.42 -0.06 -30.00
CA PRO A 66 9.25 0.44 -31.11
C PRO A 66 8.92 -0.16 -32.47
N ASP A 67 8.41 -1.39 -32.48
CA ASP A 67 7.97 -2.13 -33.66
C ASP A 67 6.62 -1.66 -34.23
N LYS A 68 5.92 -0.77 -33.52
CA LYS A 68 4.56 -0.26 -33.81
C LYS A 68 3.51 -1.36 -33.98
N LYS A 69 3.81 -2.59 -33.57
CA LYS A 69 2.91 -3.77 -33.63
C LYS A 69 2.61 -4.35 -32.27
N SER A 70 3.42 -3.99 -31.27
CA SER A 70 3.25 -4.40 -29.88
C SER A 70 2.88 -3.21 -29.02
N ALA A 71 2.37 -3.48 -27.81
CA ALA A 71 2.19 -2.50 -26.75
C ALA A 71 2.85 -3.02 -25.47
N THR A 72 3.40 -2.13 -24.69
CA THR A 72 3.94 -2.39 -23.37
C THR A 72 3.31 -1.44 -22.36
N PHE A 73 3.43 -1.76 -21.07
CA PHE A 73 3.02 -0.85 -20.00
C PHE A 73 4.26 -0.14 -19.44
N LEU A 74 4.20 1.17 -19.35
CA LEU A 74 5.27 1.97 -18.75
C LEU A 74 4.86 2.39 -17.33
N PRO A 75 5.64 2.03 -16.31
CA PRO A 75 5.44 2.54 -14.96
C PRO A 75 5.57 4.06 -14.92
N PHE A 76 4.75 4.72 -14.14
CA PHE A 76 4.82 6.16 -13.90
C PHE A 76 4.48 6.47 -12.43
N GLY A 77 4.64 7.74 -12.02
CA GLY A 77 4.29 8.20 -10.68
C GLY A 77 4.92 7.37 -9.55
N GLU A 78 4.10 6.99 -8.59
CA GLU A 78 4.51 6.19 -7.42
C GLU A 78 4.99 4.79 -7.81
N MET A 79 4.36 4.18 -8.83
CA MET A 79 4.78 2.88 -9.35
C MET A 79 6.21 2.93 -9.89
N ALA A 80 6.56 3.96 -10.68
CA ALA A 80 7.91 4.11 -11.19
C ALA A 80 8.92 4.36 -10.07
N ARG A 81 8.56 5.16 -9.06
CA ARG A 81 9.40 5.38 -7.86
C ARG A 81 9.65 4.08 -7.11
N ALA A 82 8.61 3.26 -6.90
CA ALA A 82 8.73 1.99 -6.21
C ALA A 82 9.59 0.99 -6.98
N MET A 83 9.44 0.92 -8.31
CA MET A 83 10.22 0.01 -9.16
C MET A 83 11.70 0.41 -9.29
N ASN A 84 12.03 1.68 -9.05
CA ASN A 84 13.40 2.17 -9.06
C ASN A 84 13.98 2.32 -7.63
N ALA A 85 13.31 1.80 -6.61
CA ALA A 85 13.82 1.85 -5.25
C ALA A 85 15.11 1.05 -5.10
N SER A 86 16.13 1.65 -4.47
CA SER A 86 17.44 1.03 -4.22
C SER A 86 17.74 0.76 -2.75
N LYS A 87 16.86 1.20 -1.86
CA LYS A 87 16.96 1.01 -0.41
C LYS A 87 15.58 0.64 0.16
N LEU A 88 15.55 0.25 1.43
CA LEU A 88 14.31 -0.07 2.10
C LEU A 88 13.27 1.03 1.87
N THR A 89 12.14 0.67 1.32
CA THR A 89 11.07 1.60 0.92
C THR A 89 9.72 1.04 1.32
N VAL A 90 8.93 1.82 2.02
CA VAL A 90 7.53 1.52 2.32
C VAL A 90 6.65 2.12 1.23
N TRP A 91 5.88 1.29 0.52
CA TRP A 91 4.78 1.78 -0.30
C TRP A 91 3.50 1.76 0.53
N PHE A 92 3.11 2.94 0.97
CA PHE A 92 1.95 3.13 1.84
C PHE A 92 0.70 3.42 1.02
N LEU A 93 -0.30 2.54 1.14
CA LEU A 93 -1.61 2.65 0.49
C LEU A 93 -2.60 3.21 1.53
N ASP A 94 -2.76 4.53 1.55
CA ASP A 94 -3.66 5.19 2.50
C ASP A 94 -5.11 5.12 2.00
N ASP A 95 -6.04 4.87 2.91
CA ASP A 95 -7.47 4.74 2.64
C ASP A 95 -7.84 3.66 1.58
N LEU A 96 -7.10 2.54 1.55
CA LEU A 96 -7.30 1.46 0.57
C LEU A 96 -8.75 0.94 0.52
N GLY A 97 -9.44 0.83 1.66
CA GLY A 97 -10.82 0.33 1.72
C GLY A 97 -11.88 1.33 1.22
N GLN A 98 -11.50 2.57 0.93
CA GLN A 98 -12.36 3.58 0.31
C GLN A 98 -12.21 3.59 -1.22
N ALA A 99 -11.20 2.90 -1.74
CA ALA A 99 -10.96 2.81 -3.16
C ALA A 99 -12.06 2.03 -3.89
N PRO A 100 -12.39 2.40 -5.13
CA PRO A 100 -13.24 1.58 -5.99
C PRO A 100 -12.68 0.15 -6.13
N PRO A 101 -13.54 -0.87 -6.28
CA PRO A 101 -13.10 -2.26 -6.41
C PRO A 101 -12.08 -2.50 -7.52
N ALA A 102 -12.19 -1.80 -8.64
CA ALA A 102 -11.26 -1.90 -9.77
C ALA A 102 -9.85 -1.42 -9.41
N VAL A 103 -9.74 -0.36 -8.60
CA VAL A 103 -8.46 0.16 -8.09
C VAL A 103 -7.86 -0.81 -7.08
N GLN A 104 -8.65 -1.32 -6.12
CA GLN A 104 -8.19 -2.33 -5.18
C GLN A 104 -7.65 -3.58 -5.90
N ALA A 105 -8.37 -4.06 -6.92
CA ALA A 105 -7.97 -5.21 -7.73
C ALA A 105 -6.66 -4.96 -8.49
N SER A 106 -6.39 -3.73 -8.91
CA SER A 106 -5.15 -3.38 -9.61
C SER A 106 -3.90 -3.52 -8.72
N PHE A 107 -4.02 -3.23 -7.42
CA PHE A 107 -2.93 -3.42 -6.46
C PHE A 107 -2.73 -4.88 -6.04
N MET A 108 -3.73 -5.75 -6.24
CA MET A 108 -3.67 -7.14 -5.80
C MET A 108 -2.48 -7.91 -6.38
N GLN A 109 -2.15 -7.68 -7.65
CA GLN A 109 -1.03 -8.35 -8.31
C GLN A 109 0.32 -7.87 -7.75
N LEU A 110 0.45 -6.57 -7.48
CA LEU A 110 1.65 -6.00 -6.86
C LEU A 110 1.86 -6.53 -5.44
N LEU A 111 0.79 -6.61 -4.64
CA LEU A 111 0.82 -7.12 -3.28
C LEU A 111 1.21 -8.61 -3.22
N LEU A 112 0.72 -9.43 -4.15
CA LEU A 112 0.94 -10.88 -4.15
C LEU A 112 2.22 -11.27 -4.88
N ALA A 113 2.29 -10.93 -6.18
CA ALA A 113 3.33 -11.41 -7.07
C ALA A 113 4.55 -10.47 -7.11
N ARG A 114 4.46 -9.30 -6.47
CA ARG A 114 5.48 -8.24 -6.52
C ARG A 114 5.86 -7.86 -7.95
N ARG A 115 4.91 -8.01 -8.87
CA ARG A 115 5.06 -7.76 -10.30
C ARG A 115 3.76 -7.20 -10.86
N CYS A 116 3.86 -6.36 -11.88
CA CYS A 116 2.74 -5.97 -12.71
C CYS A 116 3.18 -5.72 -14.14
N ASN A 117 2.47 -6.29 -15.10
CA ASN A 117 2.69 -6.06 -16.53
C ASN A 117 4.15 -6.20 -16.99
N GLY A 118 4.87 -7.22 -16.49
CA GLY A 118 6.26 -7.47 -16.81
C GLY A 118 7.30 -6.76 -15.95
N HIS A 119 6.88 -5.78 -15.14
CA HIS A 119 7.75 -5.06 -14.21
C HIS A 119 7.73 -5.70 -12.83
N ALA A 120 8.91 -5.91 -12.24
CA ALA A 120 9.08 -6.45 -10.89
C ALA A 120 9.39 -5.33 -9.89
N LEU A 121 8.82 -5.42 -8.68
CA LEU A 121 9.23 -4.60 -7.56
C LEU A 121 10.54 -5.14 -6.98
N PRO A 122 11.51 -4.27 -6.63
CA PRO A 122 12.69 -4.66 -5.88
C PRO A 122 12.31 -5.27 -4.51
N ASP A 123 13.15 -6.18 -4.01
CA ASP A 123 12.91 -6.83 -2.70
C ASP A 123 12.92 -5.83 -1.52
N CYS A 124 13.57 -4.68 -1.70
CA CYS A 124 13.60 -3.62 -0.69
C CYS A 124 12.28 -2.85 -0.55
N VAL A 125 11.28 -3.07 -1.40
CA VAL A 125 9.96 -2.44 -1.29
C VAL A 125 9.04 -3.31 -0.45
N THR A 126 8.40 -2.75 0.56
CA THR A 126 7.34 -3.41 1.33
C THR A 126 6.06 -2.60 1.31
N PHE A 127 4.92 -3.24 1.55
CA PHE A 127 3.63 -2.57 1.58
C PHE A 127 3.12 -2.41 3.01
N VAL A 128 2.61 -1.22 3.30
CA VAL A 128 1.71 -0.99 4.43
C VAL A 128 0.45 -0.36 3.87
N ALA A 129 -0.72 -0.76 4.33
CA ALA A 129 -1.98 -0.14 3.94
C ALA A 129 -2.75 0.31 5.16
N ALA A 130 -3.55 1.36 5.00
CA ALA A 130 -4.49 1.81 6.01
C ALA A 130 -5.91 1.83 5.46
N THR A 131 -6.89 1.62 6.33
CA THR A 131 -8.32 1.79 6.02
C THR A 131 -9.12 2.16 7.25
N ASN A 132 -10.23 2.83 7.05
CA ASN A 132 -11.23 3.03 8.09
C ASN A 132 -12.04 1.75 8.30
N ARG A 133 -12.67 1.60 9.48
CA ARG A 133 -13.56 0.46 9.75
C ARG A 133 -14.88 0.65 8.99
N ARG A 134 -15.49 -0.44 8.57
CA ARG A 134 -16.81 -0.40 7.90
C ARG A 134 -17.90 0.19 8.80
N THR A 135 -17.76 0.00 10.10
CA THR A 135 -18.68 0.54 11.14
C THR A 135 -18.66 2.05 11.26
N ASP A 136 -17.58 2.70 10.83
CA ASP A 136 -17.40 4.15 11.02
C ASP A 136 -18.15 5.00 9.98
N ARG A 137 -18.91 4.38 9.06
CA ARG A 137 -19.69 5.05 7.99
C ARG A 137 -18.88 6.08 7.17
N ALA A 138 -17.57 5.93 7.11
CA ALA A 138 -16.63 6.86 6.45
C ALA A 138 -16.54 6.62 4.92
N GLY A 139 -17.64 6.26 4.26
CA GLY A 139 -17.66 5.97 2.82
C GLY A 139 -16.90 4.71 2.43
N VAL A 140 -16.67 3.79 3.38
CA VAL A 140 -15.85 2.60 3.16
C VAL A 140 -16.67 1.52 2.49
N SER A 141 -16.34 1.18 1.24
CA SER A 141 -16.88 0.00 0.54
C SER A 141 -16.35 -1.31 1.17
N GLY A 142 -15.30 -1.20 1.98
CA GLY A 142 -14.56 -2.32 2.53
C GLY A 142 -13.45 -2.79 1.59
N ILE A 143 -12.51 -3.54 2.14
CA ILE A 143 -11.45 -4.15 1.33
C ILE A 143 -11.95 -5.48 0.78
N LEU A 144 -11.70 -5.72 -0.50
CA LEU A 144 -11.99 -6.98 -1.16
C LEU A 144 -11.28 -8.14 -0.44
N GLU A 145 -11.97 -9.24 -0.18
CA GLU A 145 -11.38 -10.40 0.50
C GLU A 145 -10.10 -10.94 -0.19
N PRO A 146 -10.01 -10.99 -1.53
CA PRO A 146 -8.76 -11.36 -2.19
C PRO A 146 -7.61 -10.38 -1.90
N VAL A 147 -7.90 -9.10 -1.69
CA VAL A 147 -6.88 -8.09 -1.33
C VAL A 147 -6.45 -8.25 0.12
N LYS A 148 -7.40 -8.46 1.04
CA LYS A 148 -7.11 -8.72 2.45
C LYS A 148 -6.17 -9.91 2.65
N SER A 149 -6.40 -11.00 1.93
CA SER A 149 -5.61 -12.22 2.05
C SER A 149 -4.15 -12.07 1.61
N ARG A 150 -3.76 -10.91 1.06
CA ARG A 150 -2.38 -10.61 0.66
C ARG A 150 -1.56 -9.96 1.77
N PHE A 151 -2.20 -9.51 2.83
CA PHE A 151 -1.50 -8.94 3.98
C PHE A 151 -1.10 -10.04 4.95
N ALA A 152 0.15 -9.99 5.43
CA ALA A 152 0.68 -10.91 6.42
C ALA A 152 0.03 -10.71 7.79
N ALA A 153 -0.41 -9.48 8.08
CA ALA A 153 -1.14 -9.14 9.29
C ALA A 153 -2.18 -8.06 9.02
N ILE A 154 -3.31 -8.16 9.72
CA ILE A 154 -4.36 -7.15 9.76
C ILE A 154 -4.51 -6.75 11.22
N VAL A 155 -4.30 -5.48 11.52
CA VAL A 155 -4.31 -4.97 12.89
C VAL A 155 -5.26 -3.78 13.03
N GLU A 156 -5.91 -3.68 14.18
CA GLU A 156 -6.78 -2.54 14.48
C GLU A 156 -6.07 -1.59 15.44
N LEU A 157 -5.88 -0.34 14.98
CA LEU A 157 -5.40 0.76 15.81
C LEU A 157 -6.56 1.28 16.65
N GLN A 158 -6.33 1.45 17.94
CA GLN A 158 -7.26 2.01 18.90
C GLN A 158 -6.70 3.32 19.45
N ALA A 159 -7.60 4.25 19.81
CA ALA A 159 -7.17 5.47 20.47
C ALA A 159 -6.45 5.12 21.78
N ASP A 160 -5.36 5.80 22.06
CA ASP A 160 -4.75 5.78 23.39
C ASP A 160 -5.56 6.77 24.25
N VAL A 161 -6.54 6.24 24.94
CA VAL A 161 -7.33 6.99 25.90
C VAL A 161 -6.68 6.75 27.24
N ASP A 162 -5.77 7.63 27.64
CA ASP A 162 -5.33 7.78 29.03
C ASP A 162 -6.22 8.77 29.74
#